data_25e71fe03ddb0d53a0b2eecd46a6eadb
#
_entry.id   25e71fe03ddb0d53a0b2eecd46a6eadb
#
_cell.length_a   1.000
_cell.length_b   1.000
_cell.length_c   1.000
_cell.angle_alpha   90.00
_cell.angle_beta   90.00
_cell.angle_gamma   90.00
#
_symmetry.space_group_name_H-M   'P 1'
#
loop_
_entity.id
_entity.type
_entity.pdbx_description
1 polymer ?
#
loop_
_entity_poly.entity_id
_entity_poly.type
_entity_poly.pdbx_seq_one_letter_code
_entity_poly.pdbx_strand_id
1 'polypeptide(L)'
;MQRSFRTDGGGWIEEWERGKMRLANKKILVTGGAGFLGSHLVEKLINERGVNPENIRIPRSRDMDLRKWENCVKAVKDMDIVIHLAAKVGGIGYNMKYPASLFYDNAIMGIQLMEAARQEGVEKFVAVGTICAYPKFTPVPFKEEDLWNGYPEETNAPYGLAKKMLLVQAQAYRQQYGFNAIYLLPVNLYGPRDNFDPEQSHVIPALIRKMFDAKLEGRKEVVVWGTGKATREFLYVEDAAEGIILATERYNKPEPVNLGSGFEISIKELAELIAELVGFDGEIKWDTTKPDGQPRRCLDVSKAWKEFGFKAKTDFREGLKKTIEWYKEWKGIK
;
A
#
# COMPACT_ATOMS: atom_id res chain seq x y z
N MET A 1 3.29 38.72 16.80
CA MET A 1 1.98 38.15 17.12
C MET A 1 2.13 36.63 17.22
N GLN A 2 2.25 36.12 18.46
CA GLN A 2 2.36 34.70 18.76
C GLN A 2 0.98 34.06 18.57
N ARG A 3 0.85 33.12 17.64
CA ARG A 3 -0.34 32.25 17.58
C ARG A 3 -0.14 31.12 18.60
N SER A 4 -0.92 31.20 19.68
CA SER A 4 -1.02 30.13 20.67
C SER A 4 -1.52 28.83 20.02
N PHE A 5 -0.74 27.77 20.16
CA PHE A 5 -1.20 26.40 19.86
C PHE A 5 -2.25 26.01 20.90
N ARG A 6 -3.50 25.84 20.49
CA ARG A 6 -4.52 25.17 21.28
C ARG A 6 -4.23 23.67 21.34
N THR A 7 -4.01 23.16 22.52
CA THR A 7 -3.70 21.75 22.83
C THR A 7 -4.96 20.90 23.07
N ASP A 8 -6.07 21.18 22.42
CA ASP A 8 -7.32 20.45 22.60
C ASP A 8 -7.69 19.74 21.30
N GLY A 9 -7.60 18.40 21.29
CA GLY A 9 -7.93 17.54 20.15
C GLY A 9 -9.35 17.68 19.58
N GLY A 10 -10.20 18.52 20.15
CA GLY A 10 -11.59 18.76 19.74
C GLY A 10 -11.74 19.49 18.40
N GLY A 11 -10.88 20.47 18.10
CA GLY A 11 -11.03 21.31 16.91
C GLY A 11 -10.79 20.58 15.59
N TRP A 12 -9.88 19.60 15.56
CA TRP A 12 -9.57 18.82 14.37
C TRP A 12 -10.65 17.77 14.04
N ILE A 13 -11.27 17.18 15.07
CA ILE A 13 -12.32 16.18 14.89
C ILE A 13 -13.55 16.81 14.21
N GLU A 14 -13.95 18.02 14.61
CA GLU A 14 -15.04 18.75 13.98
C GLU A 14 -14.74 19.11 12.51
N GLU A 15 -13.49 19.42 12.19
CA GLU A 15 -13.07 19.74 10.82
C GLU A 15 -13.13 18.50 9.92
N TRP A 16 -12.68 17.34 10.39
CA TRP A 16 -12.72 16.09 9.63
C TRP A 16 -14.13 15.53 9.39
N GLU A 17 -15.07 15.80 10.31
CA GLU A 17 -16.47 15.39 10.15
C GLU A 17 -17.25 16.35 9.24
N ARG A 18 -16.75 17.58 9.04
CA ARG A 18 -17.40 18.58 8.19
C ARG A 18 -17.22 18.26 6.72
N GLY A 19 -18.31 17.83 6.06
CA GLY A 19 -18.28 17.45 4.65
C GLY A 19 -17.79 16.03 4.37
N LYS A 20 -17.71 15.19 5.39
CA LYS A 20 -17.39 13.76 5.27
C LYS A 20 -18.36 13.04 4.34
N MET A 21 -17.82 12.33 3.36
CA MET A 21 -18.59 11.46 2.48
C MET A 21 -19.07 10.22 3.23
N ARG A 22 -20.38 9.95 3.21
CA ARG A 22 -20.95 8.73 3.78
C ARG A 22 -20.92 7.60 2.75
N LEU A 23 -20.23 6.51 3.07
CA LEU A 23 -20.00 5.40 2.14
C LEU A 23 -21.15 4.37 2.12
N ALA A 24 -21.95 4.26 3.17
CA ALA A 24 -22.96 3.20 3.34
C ALA A 24 -23.90 3.02 2.15
N ASN A 25 -24.29 4.11 1.48
CA ASN A 25 -25.22 4.09 0.35
C ASN A 25 -24.53 4.22 -1.02
N LYS A 26 -23.19 4.17 -1.07
CA LYS A 26 -22.41 4.33 -2.30
C LYS A 26 -22.16 3.00 -2.99
N LYS A 27 -22.19 3.02 -4.32
CA LYS A 27 -21.72 1.93 -5.16
C LYS A 27 -20.21 2.10 -5.38
N ILE A 28 -19.44 1.15 -4.91
CA ILE A 28 -17.98 1.26 -4.83
C ILE A 28 -17.32 0.19 -5.69
N LEU A 29 -16.53 0.61 -6.66
CA LEU A 29 -15.61 -0.27 -7.38
C LEU A 29 -14.30 -0.38 -6.61
N VAL A 30 -13.92 -1.58 -6.19
CA VAL A 30 -12.61 -1.86 -5.59
C VAL A 30 -11.82 -2.77 -6.51
N THR A 31 -10.94 -2.18 -7.34
CA THR A 31 -10.05 -2.99 -8.15
C THR A 31 -8.96 -3.60 -7.28
N GLY A 32 -8.62 -4.87 -7.50
CA GLY A 32 -7.74 -5.59 -6.58
C GLY A 32 -8.41 -5.95 -5.24
N GLY A 33 -9.74 -5.79 -5.12
CA GLY A 33 -10.51 -6.02 -3.89
C GLY A 33 -10.45 -7.45 -3.33
N ALA A 34 -10.06 -8.43 -4.14
CA ALA A 34 -9.85 -9.81 -3.67
C ALA A 34 -8.37 -10.14 -3.40
N GLY A 35 -7.47 -9.16 -3.49
CA GLY A 35 -6.05 -9.28 -3.15
C GLY A 35 -5.78 -9.04 -1.67
N PHE A 36 -4.49 -8.98 -1.33
CA PHE A 36 -4.02 -8.77 0.04
C PHE A 36 -4.65 -7.53 0.70
N LEU A 37 -4.31 -6.32 0.26
CA LEU A 37 -4.87 -5.08 0.81
C LEU A 37 -6.38 -4.98 0.56
N GLY A 38 -6.83 -5.37 -0.64
CA GLY A 38 -8.21 -5.19 -1.07
C GLY A 38 -9.21 -5.98 -0.24
N SER A 39 -8.88 -7.20 0.18
CA SER A 39 -9.77 -8.02 1.02
C SER A 39 -10.02 -7.39 2.40
N HIS A 40 -9.00 -6.84 3.03
CA HIS A 40 -9.13 -6.11 4.30
C HIS A 40 -9.93 -4.81 4.12
N LEU A 41 -9.71 -4.08 3.03
CA LEU A 41 -10.45 -2.87 2.74
C LEU A 41 -11.94 -3.16 2.51
N VAL A 42 -12.27 -4.19 1.74
CA VAL A 42 -13.66 -4.60 1.49
C VAL A 42 -14.36 -5.02 2.78
N GLU A 43 -13.70 -5.82 3.63
CA GLU A 43 -14.23 -6.21 4.93
C GLU A 43 -14.53 -4.99 5.82
N LYS A 44 -13.64 -4.00 5.87
CA LYS A 44 -13.88 -2.75 6.63
C LYS A 44 -15.01 -1.90 6.05
N LEU A 45 -15.14 -1.83 4.71
CA LEU A 45 -16.26 -1.14 4.09
C LEU A 45 -17.61 -1.77 4.48
N ILE A 46 -17.69 -3.09 4.53
CA ILE A 46 -18.91 -3.81 4.91
C ILE A 46 -19.15 -3.69 6.42
N ASN A 47 -18.18 -4.10 7.24
CA ASN A 47 -18.39 -4.31 8.67
C ASN A 47 -18.34 -2.99 9.48
N GLU A 48 -17.54 -2.01 9.05
CA GLU A 48 -17.31 -0.78 9.83
C GLU A 48 -17.94 0.46 9.18
N ARG A 49 -18.23 0.46 7.87
CA ARG A 49 -18.87 1.57 7.17
C ARG A 49 -20.28 1.27 6.71
N GLY A 50 -20.77 0.02 6.92
CA GLY A 50 -22.14 -0.39 6.60
C GLY A 50 -22.46 -0.38 5.12
N VAL A 51 -21.44 -0.54 4.26
CA VAL A 51 -21.66 -0.65 2.80
C VAL A 51 -22.29 -2.00 2.50
N ASN A 52 -23.43 -1.99 1.79
CA ASN A 52 -24.04 -3.24 1.36
C ASN A 52 -23.08 -4.00 0.42
N PRO A 53 -22.79 -5.28 0.66
CA PRO A 53 -21.93 -6.10 -0.22
C PRO A 53 -22.34 -6.05 -1.70
N GLU A 54 -23.62 -5.97 -2.00
CA GLU A 54 -24.14 -5.86 -3.37
C GLU A 54 -23.76 -4.54 -4.08
N ASN A 55 -23.41 -3.51 -3.29
CA ASN A 55 -22.92 -2.24 -3.80
C ASN A 55 -21.40 -2.22 -4.03
N ILE A 56 -20.69 -3.32 -3.72
CA ILE A 56 -19.24 -3.41 -3.92
C ILE A 56 -18.95 -4.28 -5.15
N ARG A 57 -18.34 -3.68 -6.17
CA ARG A 57 -17.87 -4.40 -7.36
C ARG A 57 -16.38 -4.70 -7.25
N ILE A 58 -16.01 -5.97 -7.42
CA ILE A 58 -14.62 -6.46 -7.34
C ILE A 58 -14.29 -7.19 -8.65
N PRO A 59 -13.74 -6.50 -9.67
CA PRO A 59 -13.34 -7.16 -10.91
C PRO A 59 -12.15 -8.08 -10.69
N ARG A 60 -12.20 -9.27 -11.28
CA ARG A 60 -11.09 -10.22 -11.30
C ARG A 60 -10.43 -10.20 -12.67
N SER A 61 -9.10 -10.21 -12.72
CA SER A 61 -8.35 -10.11 -13.98
C SER A 61 -8.65 -11.24 -14.97
N ARG A 62 -9.03 -12.43 -14.48
CA ARG A 62 -9.46 -13.56 -15.32
C ARG A 62 -10.74 -13.30 -16.09
N ASP A 63 -11.65 -12.49 -15.52
CA ASP A 63 -12.98 -12.23 -16.08
C ASP A 63 -13.10 -10.81 -16.65
N MET A 64 -12.33 -9.86 -16.08
CA MET A 64 -12.37 -8.44 -16.41
C MET A 64 -10.94 -7.84 -16.35
N ASP A 65 -10.17 -8.08 -17.39
CA ASP A 65 -8.81 -7.54 -17.52
C ASP A 65 -8.83 -6.02 -17.79
N LEU A 66 -8.43 -5.23 -16.80
CA LEU A 66 -8.45 -3.77 -16.86
C LEU A 66 -7.37 -3.16 -17.80
N ARG A 67 -6.55 -3.98 -18.45
CA ARG A 67 -5.67 -3.52 -19.55
C ARG A 67 -6.46 -3.31 -20.84
N LYS A 68 -7.72 -3.74 -20.89
CA LYS A 68 -8.63 -3.55 -22.00
C LYS A 68 -9.62 -2.44 -21.68
N TRP A 69 -9.71 -1.47 -22.57
CA TRP A 69 -10.58 -0.29 -22.42
C TRP A 69 -12.04 -0.66 -22.12
N GLU A 70 -12.60 -1.62 -22.88
CA GLU A 70 -13.99 -2.04 -22.73
C GLU A 70 -14.30 -2.60 -21.34
N ASN A 71 -13.30 -3.23 -20.72
CA ASN A 71 -13.43 -3.75 -19.35
C ASN A 71 -13.38 -2.63 -18.32
N CYS A 72 -12.56 -1.59 -18.55
CA CYS A 72 -12.57 -0.41 -17.69
C CYS A 72 -13.93 0.29 -17.72
N VAL A 73 -14.52 0.50 -18.92
CA VAL A 73 -15.86 1.07 -19.08
C VAL A 73 -16.93 0.23 -18.36
N LYS A 74 -16.89 -1.10 -18.52
CA LYS A 74 -17.81 -2.01 -17.82
C LYS A 74 -17.62 -1.98 -16.30
N ALA A 75 -16.36 -1.88 -15.83
CA ALA A 75 -16.06 -1.87 -14.41
C ALA A 75 -16.63 -0.65 -13.69
N VAL A 76 -16.54 0.53 -14.30
CA VAL A 76 -16.94 1.80 -13.67
C VAL A 76 -18.41 2.11 -13.83
N LYS A 77 -19.13 1.41 -14.72
CA LYS A 77 -20.54 1.68 -15.01
C LYS A 77 -21.41 1.65 -13.76
N ASP A 78 -22.19 2.70 -13.54
CA ASP A 78 -23.09 2.87 -12.39
C ASP A 78 -22.36 2.90 -11.02
N MET A 79 -21.06 3.21 -10.97
CA MET A 79 -20.30 3.34 -9.72
C MET A 79 -20.18 4.80 -9.28
N ASP A 80 -20.36 5.03 -7.98
CA ASP A 80 -20.16 6.35 -7.37
C ASP A 80 -18.67 6.61 -7.05
N ILE A 81 -17.97 5.58 -6.58
CA ILE A 81 -16.59 5.68 -6.10
C ILE A 81 -15.75 4.56 -6.74
N VAL A 82 -14.52 4.91 -7.12
CA VAL A 82 -13.50 3.94 -7.54
C VAL A 82 -12.32 4.00 -6.58
N ILE A 83 -11.98 2.86 -5.97
CA ILE A 83 -10.75 2.67 -5.20
C ILE A 83 -9.85 1.72 -6.00
N HIS A 84 -8.78 2.29 -6.59
CA HIS A 84 -7.90 1.56 -7.50
C HIS A 84 -6.69 1.01 -6.78
N LEU A 85 -6.78 -0.27 -6.35
CA LEU A 85 -5.70 -1.02 -5.69
C LEU A 85 -5.01 -2.01 -6.64
N ALA A 86 -5.66 -2.37 -7.75
CA ALA A 86 -5.11 -3.35 -8.67
C ALA A 86 -3.73 -2.92 -9.17
N ALA A 87 -2.76 -3.79 -9.00
CA ALA A 87 -1.40 -3.59 -9.47
C ALA A 87 -0.73 -4.95 -9.72
N LYS A 88 0.23 -4.95 -10.63
CA LYS A 88 1.20 -6.04 -10.78
C LYS A 88 2.42 -5.63 -9.97
N VAL A 89 2.72 -6.39 -8.93
CA VAL A 89 3.79 -6.06 -7.98
C VAL A 89 4.62 -7.31 -7.65
N GLY A 90 5.83 -7.12 -7.15
CA GLY A 90 6.68 -8.18 -6.66
C GLY A 90 7.89 -7.63 -5.90
N GLY A 91 8.68 -8.52 -5.32
CA GLY A 91 9.95 -8.18 -4.68
C GLY A 91 11.02 -7.75 -5.70
N ILE A 92 12.19 -7.35 -5.20
CA ILE A 92 13.31 -6.84 -6.03
C ILE A 92 13.67 -7.80 -7.17
N GLY A 93 13.74 -9.11 -6.92
CA GLY A 93 14.06 -10.12 -7.94
C GLY A 93 13.03 -10.15 -9.08
N TYR A 94 11.75 -10.06 -8.74
CA TYR A 94 10.66 -10.00 -9.72
C TYR A 94 10.72 -8.71 -10.55
N ASN A 95 10.97 -7.58 -9.91
CA ASN A 95 11.08 -6.28 -10.57
C ASN A 95 12.24 -6.24 -11.56
N MET A 96 13.37 -6.82 -11.20
CA MET A 96 14.54 -6.95 -12.12
C MET A 96 14.25 -7.85 -13.32
N LYS A 97 13.44 -8.90 -13.15
CA LYS A 97 13.11 -9.87 -14.20
C LYS A 97 12.06 -9.34 -15.19
N TYR A 98 11.10 -8.51 -14.72
CA TYR A 98 9.93 -8.11 -15.50
C TYR A 98 9.68 -6.60 -15.55
N PRO A 99 10.70 -5.73 -15.78
CA PRO A 99 10.54 -4.27 -15.68
C PRO A 99 9.55 -3.73 -16.71
N ALA A 100 9.56 -4.21 -17.95
CA ALA A 100 8.70 -3.73 -19.03
C ALA A 100 7.21 -4.02 -18.75
N SER A 101 6.88 -5.25 -18.33
CA SER A 101 5.49 -5.60 -18.01
C SER A 101 4.99 -4.94 -16.72
N LEU A 102 5.87 -4.70 -15.74
CA LEU A 102 5.54 -3.92 -14.55
C LEU A 102 5.17 -2.48 -14.90
N PHE A 103 5.93 -1.85 -15.79
CA PHE A 103 5.60 -0.51 -16.26
C PHE A 103 4.29 -0.51 -17.05
N TYR A 104 4.21 -1.31 -18.13
CA TYR A 104 3.08 -1.31 -19.04
C TYR A 104 1.75 -1.66 -18.35
N ASP A 105 1.72 -2.80 -17.65
CA ASP A 105 0.48 -3.31 -17.06
C ASP A 105 -0.08 -2.33 -16.01
N ASN A 106 0.77 -1.75 -15.14
CA ASN A 106 0.31 -0.80 -14.14
C ASN A 106 -0.09 0.55 -14.73
N ALA A 107 0.65 1.06 -15.71
CA ALA A 107 0.32 2.32 -16.37
C ALA A 107 -1.01 2.22 -17.12
N ILE A 108 -1.16 1.21 -17.99
CA ILE A 108 -2.35 1.10 -18.84
C ILE A 108 -3.63 0.88 -18.04
N MET A 109 -3.60 -0.01 -17.01
CA MET A 109 -4.76 -0.24 -16.15
C MET A 109 -5.23 1.04 -15.47
N GLY A 110 -4.31 1.77 -14.85
CA GLY A 110 -4.66 2.96 -14.07
C GLY A 110 -5.12 4.12 -14.95
N ILE A 111 -4.42 4.38 -16.06
CA ILE A 111 -4.75 5.47 -17.00
C ILE A 111 -6.13 5.26 -17.61
N GLN A 112 -6.40 4.06 -18.13
CA GLN A 112 -7.69 3.76 -18.77
C GLN A 112 -8.85 3.77 -17.75
N LEU A 113 -8.62 3.20 -16.56
CA LEU A 113 -9.66 3.15 -15.54
C LEU A 113 -10.03 4.56 -15.04
N MET A 114 -9.07 5.46 -14.85
CA MET A 114 -9.34 6.83 -14.44
C MET A 114 -10.09 7.60 -15.54
N GLU A 115 -9.74 7.41 -16.82
CA GLU A 115 -10.45 8.03 -17.93
C GLU A 115 -11.88 7.49 -18.04
N ALA A 116 -12.06 6.17 -17.94
CA ALA A 116 -13.40 5.58 -17.95
C ALA A 116 -14.26 6.09 -16.78
N ALA A 117 -13.69 6.21 -15.59
CA ALA A 117 -14.37 6.74 -14.41
C ALA A 117 -14.79 8.21 -14.58
N ARG A 118 -13.93 9.03 -15.21
CA ARG A 118 -14.27 10.42 -15.53
C ARG A 118 -15.43 10.51 -16.54
N GLN A 119 -15.41 9.70 -17.60
CA GLN A 119 -16.46 9.69 -18.62
C GLN A 119 -17.81 9.21 -18.07
N GLU A 120 -17.79 8.24 -17.17
CA GLU A 120 -19.00 7.72 -16.49
C GLU A 120 -19.56 8.70 -15.44
N GLY A 121 -18.77 9.72 -15.04
CA GLY A 121 -19.19 10.68 -14.02
C GLY A 121 -19.04 10.16 -12.58
N VAL A 122 -18.09 9.27 -12.34
CA VAL A 122 -17.73 8.79 -10.99
C VAL A 122 -17.45 9.98 -10.08
N GLU A 123 -18.07 10.01 -8.91
CA GLU A 123 -17.98 11.11 -7.94
C GLU A 123 -16.58 11.26 -7.34
N LYS A 124 -15.89 10.13 -7.11
CA LYS A 124 -14.54 10.13 -6.52
C LYS A 124 -13.69 8.96 -7.02
N PHE A 125 -12.44 9.26 -7.39
CA PHE A 125 -11.43 8.28 -7.74
C PHE A 125 -10.28 8.30 -6.74
N VAL A 126 -9.98 7.17 -6.11
CA VAL A 126 -8.86 7.00 -5.17
C VAL A 126 -7.78 6.18 -5.85
N ALA A 127 -6.72 6.85 -6.27
CA ALA A 127 -5.54 6.20 -6.83
C ALA A 127 -4.55 5.85 -5.72
N VAL A 128 -4.20 4.58 -5.61
CA VAL A 128 -3.18 4.11 -4.66
C VAL A 128 -1.86 3.95 -5.38
N GLY A 129 -0.92 4.82 -5.03
CA GLY A 129 0.46 4.83 -5.52
C GLY A 129 1.38 3.88 -4.74
N THR A 130 2.63 4.30 -4.54
CA THR A 130 3.65 3.51 -3.85
C THR A 130 4.80 4.38 -3.37
N ILE A 131 5.43 4.04 -2.25
CA ILE A 131 6.69 4.64 -1.79
C ILE A 131 7.82 4.51 -2.84
N CYS A 132 7.76 3.50 -3.73
CA CYS A 132 8.73 3.31 -4.81
C CYS A 132 8.72 4.45 -5.86
N ALA A 133 7.75 5.36 -5.81
CA ALA A 133 7.68 6.53 -6.67
C ALA A 133 8.63 7.67 -6.25
N TYR A 134 9.15 7.62 -5.01
CA TYR A 134 10.11 8.61 -4.50
C TYR A 134 11.49 8.45 -5.13
N PRO A 135 12.24 9.56 -5.26
CA PRO A 135 13.62 9.51 -5.71
C PRO A 135 14.50 8.63 -4.82
N LYS A 136 15.54 8.03 -5.43
CA LYS A 136 16.49 7.16 -4.72
C LYS A 136 17.15 7.86 -3.52
N PHE A 137 17.46 9.13 -3.65
CA PHE A 137 18.15 9.95 -2.64
C PHE A 137 17.22 10.99 -2.03
N THR A 138 16.03 10.57 -1.59
CA THR A 138 15.11 11.43 -0.86
C THR A 138 15.57 11.57 0.61
N PRO A 139 15.57 12.79 1.18
CA PRO A 139 15.79 12.98 2.61
C PRO A 139 14.78 12.19 3.46
N VAL A 140 15.22 11.59 4.56
CA VAL A 140 14.34 10.82 5.45
C VAL A 140 13.98 11.67 6.67
N PRO A 141 12.70 11.73 7.04
CA PRO A 141 11.51 11.06 6.44
C PRO A 141 11.10 11.71 5.12
N PHE A 142 10.60 10.89 4.18
CA PHE A 142 10.17 11.34 2.84
C PHE A 142 8.92 12.21 2.93
N LYS A 143 8.98 13.42 2.43
CA LYS A 143 7.85 14.33 2.34
C LYS A 143 7.27 14.33 0.92
N GLU A 144 5.97 14.56 0.80
CA GLU A 144 5.28 14.52 -0.48
C GLU A 144 5.83 15.53 -1.49
N GLU A 145 6.36 16.65 -1.03
CA GLU A 145 7.02 17.68 -1.84
C GLU A 145 8.32 17.20 -2.51
N ASP A 146 8.99 16.21 -1.94
CA ASP A 146 10.22 15.63 -2.48
C ASP A 146 9.98 14.63 -3.62
N LEU A 147 8.73 14.29 -3.90
CA LEU A 147 8.37 13.26 -4.87
C LEU A 147 8.96 13.49 -6.28
N TRP A 148 9.20 14.76 -6.66
CA TRP A 148 9.71 15.15 -7.97
C TRP A 148 11.20 15.51 -7.98
N ASN A 149 11.93 15.39 -6.87
CA ASN A 149 13.31 15.85 -6.73
C ASN A 149 14.36 14.86 -7.26
N GLY A 150 13.98 13.95 -8.16
CA GLY A 150 14.91 13.02 -8.79
C GLY A 150 14.27 11.77 -9.35
N TYR A 151 15.11 10.82 -9.77
CA TYR A 151 14.72 9.54 -10.33
C TYR A 151 14.61 8.46 -9.23
N PRO A 152 13.61 7.57 -9.30
CA PRO A 152 13.47 6.47 -8.35
C PRO A 152 14.66 5.48 -8.40
N GLU A 153 14.77 4.63 -7.40
CA GLU A 153 15.74 3.54 -7.39
C GLU A 153 15.50 2.61 -8.61
N GLU A 154 16.54 2.24 -9.32
CA GLU A 154 16.51 1.72 -10.69
C GLU A 154 15.68 0.42 -10.82
N THR A 155 15.73 -0.47 -9.82
CA THR A 155 14.98 -1.74 -9.86
C THR A 155 13.48 -1.53 -9.65
N ASN A 156 13.11 -0.46 -8.96
CA ASN A 156 11.72 -0.10 -8.66
C ASN A 156 11.15 0.97 -9.61
N ALA A 157 12.02 1.66 -10.36
CA ALA A 157 11.64 2.81 -11.18
C ALA A 157 10.52 2.50 -12.19
N PRO A 158 10.53 1.39 -12.94
CA PRO A 158 9.44 1.09 -13.88
C PRO A 158 8.07 1.01 -13.21
N TYR A 159 7.99 0.31 -12.08
CA TYR A 159 6.76 0.22 -11.29
C TYR A 159 6.39 1.57 -10.65
N GLY A 160 7.37 2.20 -9.99
CA GLY A 160 7.18 3.48 -9.29
C GLY A 160 6.70 4.60 -10.21
N LEU A 161 7.30 4.73 -11.40
CA LEU A 161 6.92 5.72 -12.40
C LEU A 161 5.55 5.44 -13.00
N ALA A 162 5.23 4.17 -13.33
CA ALA A 162 3.90 3.81 -13.81
C ALA A 162 2.80 4.23 -12.81
N LYS A 163 3.03 4.03 -11.52
CA LYS A 163 2.11 4.46 -10.47
C LYS A 163 2.09 5.99 -10.30
N LYS A 164 3.25 6.65 -10.41
CA LYS A 164 3.38 8.11 -10.31
C LYS A 164 2.66 8.88 -11.44
N MET A 165 2.54 8.28 -12.62
CA MET A 165 1.77 8.86 -13.73
C MET A 165 0.31 9.11 -13.35
N LEU A 166 -0.30 8.30 -12.49
CA LEU A 166 -1.68 8.48 -12.02
C LEU A 166 -1.84 9.74 -11.18
N LEU A 167 -0.81 10.20 -10.48
CA LEU A 167 -0.83 11.48 -9.79
C LEU A 167 -0.96 12.64 -10.78
N VAL A 168 -0.14 12.62 -11.85
CA VAL A 168 -0.20 13.65 -12.90
C VAL A 168 -1.56 13.67 -13.57
N GLN A 169 -2.11 12.50 -13.92
CA GLN A 169 -3.45 12.38 -14.51
C GLN A 169 -4.52 12.90 -13.56
N ALA A 170 -4.49 12.52 -12.28
CA ALA A 170 -5.45 12.99 -11.27
C ALA A 170 -5.45 14.53 -11.15
N GLN A 171 -4.26 15.14 -11.10
CA GLN A 171 -4.10 16.60 -11.02
C GLN A 171 -4.59 17.30 -12.29
N ALA A 172 -4.20 16.81 -13.47
CA ALA A 172 -4.63 17.34 -14.75
C ALA A 172 -6.15 17.23 -14.95
N TYR A 173 -6.73 16.11 -14.56
CA TYR A 173 -8.19 15.90 -14.68
C TYR A 173 -8.98 16.76 -13.69
N ARG A 174 -8.45 16.99 -12.51
CA ARG A 174 -9.03 17.95 -11.57
C ARG A 174 -9.01 19.37 -12.15
N GLN A 175 -7.89 19.79 -12.71
CA GLN A 175 -7.75 21.12 -13.30
C GLN A 175 -8.67 21.33 -14.50
N GLN A 176 -8.75 20.35 -15.41
CA GLN A 176 -9.47 20.49 -16.67
C GLN A 176 -10.96 20.20 -16.55
N TYR A 177 -11.33 19.19 -15.75
CA TYR A 177 -12.69 18.65 -15.70
C TYR A 177 -13.36 18.79 -14.32
N GLY A 178 -12.67 19.29 -13.30
CA GLY A 178 -13.16 19.28 -11.93
C GLY A 178 -13.27 17.87 -11.32
N PHE A 179 -12.63 16.86 -11.93
CA PHE A 179 -12.76 15.47 -11.53
C PHE A 179 -12.08 15.22 -10.17
N ASN A 180 -12.83 14.70 -9.18
CA ASN A 180 -12.34 14.48 -7.84
C ASN A 180 -11.51 13.20 -7.74
N ALA A 181 -10.26 13.27 -8.18
CA ALA A 181 -9.28 12.21 -7.99
C ALA A 181 -8.30 12.59 -6.87
N ILE A 182 -7.99 11.65 -5.98
CA ILE A 182 -6.97 11.76 -4.94
C ILE A 182 -5.90 10.69 -5.12
N TYR A 183 -4.70 10.95 -4.57
CA TYR A 183 -3.55 10.05 -4.72
C TYR A 183 -2.89 9.78 -3.37
N LEU A 184 -2.75 8.50 -3.01
CA LEU A 184 -2.20 8.04 -1.75
C LEU A 184 -0.91 7.26 -1.98
N LEU A 185 0.07 7.42 -1.11
CA LEU A 185 1.39 6.79 -1.17
C LEU A 185 1.60 5.87 0.03
N PRO A 186 1.13 4.62 0.00
CA PRO A 186 1.40 3.69 1.08
C PRO A 186 2.87 3.27 1.09
N VAL A 187 3.38 3.06 2.30
CA VAL A 187 4.66 2.38 2.56
C VAL A 187 4.53 0.88 2.33
N ASN A 188 5.58 0.10 2.62
CA ASN A 188 5.52 -1.36 2.54
C ASN A 188 4.45 -1.92 3.49
N LEU A 189 3.52 -2.68 2.95
CA LEU A 189 2.44 -3.28 3.72
C LEU A 189 2.83 -4.69 4.18
N TYR A 190 2.27 -5.12 5.30
CA TYR A 190 2.40 -6.48 5.80
C TYR A 190 1.14 -6.88 6.59
N GLY A 191 0.89 -8.18 6.72
CA GLY A 191 -0.27 -8.66 7.48
C GLY A 191 -0.77 -10.02 7.00
N PRO A 192 -1.87 -10.51 7.58
CA PRO A 192 -2.57 -11.70 7.11
C PRO A 192 -2.97 -11.60 5.64
N ARG A 193 -2.92 -12.72 4.91
CA ARG A 193 -3.23 -12.82 3.47
C ARG A 193 -2.22 -12.18 2.54
N ASP A 194 -1.02 -11.80 3.03
CA ASP A 194 0.07 -11.35 2.18
C ASP A 194 0.54 -12.47 1.25
N ASN A 195 1.34 -12.11 0.24
CA ASN A 195 1.87 -13.08 -0.71
C ASN A 195 3.15 -13.74 -0.18
N PHE A 196 3.08 -15.03 0.13
CA PHE A 196 4.20 -15.84 0.61
C PHE A 196 4.91 -16.64 -0.51
N ASP A 197 4.62 -16.35 -1.78
CA ASP A 197 5.29 -17.00 -2.92
C ASP A 197 6.81 -16.69 -2.91
N PRO A 198 7.68 -17.72 -3.09
CA PRO A 198 9.14 -17.54 -3.03
C PRO A 198 9.71 -16.54 -4.01
N GLU A 199 9.11 -16.43 -5.19
CA GLU A 199 9.62 -15.58 -6.28
C GLU A 199 9.09 -14.15 -6.23
N GLN A 200 7.95 -13.92 -5.57
CA GLN A 200 7.22 -12.66 -5.63
C GLN A 200 7.07 -11.96 -4.28
N SER A 201 7.29 -12.67 -3.17
CA SER A 201 7.05 -12.14 -1.83
C SER A 201 7.96 -10.97 -1.47
N HIS A 202 7.42 -10.04 -0.68
CA HIS A 202 8.19 -9.02 0.01
C HIS A 202 8.98 -9.59 1.21
N VAL A 203 9.78 -8.74 1.85
CA VAL A 203 10.74 -9.19 2.87
C VAL A 203 10.10 -9.87 4.08
N ILE A 204 9.00 -9.34 4.64
CA ILE A 204 8.34 -9.94 5.83
C ILE A 204 7.81 -11.34 5.53
N PRO A 205 6.94 -11.56 4.51
CA PRO A 205 6.46 -12.90 4.20
C PRO A 205 7.59 -13.85 3.77
N ALA A 206 8.64 -13.36 3.09
CA ALA A 206 9.80 -14.16 2.73
C ALA A 206 10.57 -14.66 3.96
N LEU A 207 10.81 -13.79 4.95
CA LEU A 207 11.50 -14.15 6.19
C LEU A 207 10.68 -15.11 7.04
N ILE A 208 9.38 -14.85 7.22
CA ILE A 208 8.47 -15.74 7.96
C ILE A 208 8.53 -17.15 7.37
N ARG A 209 8.35 -17.27 6.05
CA ARG A 209 8.38 -18.57 5.37
C ARG A 209 9.75 -19.25 5.53
N LYS A 210 10.86 -18.55 5.25
CA LYS A 210 12.21 -19.13 5.36
C LYS A 210 12.50 -19.70 6.75
N MET A 211 12.06 -18.99 7.80
CA MET A 211 12.31 -19.41 9.18
C MET A 211 11.41 -20.58 9.59
N PHE A 212 10.16 -20.60 9.13
CA PHE A 212 9.30 -21.77 9.33
C PHE A 212 9.81 -22.99 8.60
N ASP A 213 10.15 -22.87 7.32
CA ASP A 213 10.69 -23.98 6.52
C ASP A 213 11.99 -24.53 7.18
N ALA A 214 12.90 -23.65 7.63
CA ALA A 214 14.10 -24.04 8.31
C ALA A 214 13.83 -24.77 9.64
N LYS A 215 12.90 -24.26 10.44
CA LYS A 215 12.50 -24.89 11.71
C LYS A 215 11.90 -26.28 11.50
N LEU A 216 10.98 -26.42 10.53
CA LEU A 216 10.31 -27.71 10.22
C LEU A 216 11.29 -28.75 9.66
N GLU A 217 12.28 -28.31 8.87
CA GLU A 217 13.31 -29.17 8.29
C GLU A 217 14.50 -29.42 9.24
N GLY A 218 14.50 -28.83 10.43
CA GLY A 218 15.60 -28.94 11.40
C GLY A 218 16.90 -28.27 10.95
N ARG A 219 16.83 -27.35 9.99
CA ARG A 219 17.99 -26.58 9.53
C ARG A 219 18.49 -25.64 10.63
N LYS A 220 19.82 -25.53 10.75
CA LYS A 220 20.48 -24.69 11.76
C LYS A 220 20.84 -23.31 11.26
N GLU A 221 20.53 -23.00 10.00
CA GLU A 221 20.81 -21.70 9.41
C GLU A 221 19.77 -21.30 8.36
N VAL A 222 19.58 -19.97 8.21
CA VAL A 222 18.85 -19.35 7.10
C VAL A 222 19.72 -18.26 6.48
N VAL A 223 19.68 -18.18 5.12
CA VAL A 223 20.42 -17.15 4.39
C VAL A 223 19.45 -16.01 4.03
N VAL A 224 19.82 -14.79 4.41
CA VAL A 224 19.10 -13.54 4.10
C VAL A 224 19.97 -12.67 3.18
N TRP A 225 19.37 -12.07 2.15
CA TRP A 225 20.09 -11.23 1.20
C TRP A 225 20.49 -9.89 1.79
N GLY A 226 21.66 -9.38 1.35
CA GLY A 226 22.18 -8.08 1.73
C GLY A 226 22.98 -8.08 3.00
N THR A 227 23.20 -6.90 3.57
CA THR A 227 24.00 -6.69 4.79
C THR A 227 23.15 -6.64 6.07
N GLY A 228 21.83 -6.56 5.94
CA GLY A 228 20.91 -6.34 7.05
C GLY A 228 20.87 -4.89 7.58
N LYS A 229 21.71 -3.99 7.05
CA LYS A 229 21.82 -2.59 7.54
C LYS A 229 20.73 -1.67 7.01
N ALA A 230 20.14 -2.00 5.84
CA ALA A 230 19.07 -1.20 5.26
C ALA A 230 17.87 -1.14 6.20
N THR A 231 17.25 0.03 6.31
CA THR A 231 16.07 0.22 7.16
C THR A 231 14.81 0.40 6.32
N ARG A 232 13.70 -0.07 6.85
CA ARG A 232 12.38 0.00 6.20
C ARG A 232 11.31 0.38 7.21
N GLU A 233 10.33 1.07 6.71
CA GLU A 233 9.06 1.28 7.38
C GLU A 233 8.03 0.28 6.85
N PHE A 234 7.19 -0.22 7.75
CA PHE A 234 6.09 -1.13 7.43
C PHE A 234 4.80 -0.64 8.04
N LEU A 235 3.70 -0.79 7.31
CA LEU A 235 2.36 -0.46 7.77
C LEU A 235 1.50 -1.71 7.75
N TYR A 236 0.85 -1.99 8.89
CA TYR A 236 -0.08 -3.12 9.00
C TYR A 236 -1.26 -2.95 8.06
N VAL A 237 -1.65 -4.02 7.38
CA VAL A 237 -2.62 -3.96 6.27
C VAL A 237 -3.98 -3.41 6.66
N GLU A 238 -4.46 -3.69 7.88
CA GLU A 238 -5.74 -3.16 8.35
C GLU A 238 -5.66 -1.66 8.64
N ASP A 239 -4.52 -1.16 9.13
CA ASP A 239 -4.28 0.28 9.27
C ASP A 239 -4.20 0.96 7.90
N ALA A 240 -3.57 0.33 6.91
CA ALA A 240 -3.53 0.85 5.54
C ALA A 240 -4.95 0.93 4.93
N ALA A 241 -5.76 -0.11 5.11
CA ALA A 241 -7.14 -0.13 4.67
C ALA A 241 -7.96 1.00 5.32
N GLU A 242 -7.79 1.21 6.63
CA GLU A 242 -8.43 2.33 7.35
C GLU A 242 -7.97 3.68 6.83
N GLY A 243 -6.67 3.87 6.58
CA GLY A 243 -6.12 5.11 6.03
C GLY A 243 -6.71 5.45 4.65
N ILE A 244 -6.88 4.45 3.77
CA ILE A 244 -7.51 4.62 2.46
C ILE A 244 -8.99 5.00 2.62
N ILE A 245 -9.71 4.36 3.52
CA ILE A 245 -11.13 4.66 3.77
C ILE A 245 -11.28 6.08 4.32
N LEU A 246 -10.49 6.48 5.32
CA LEU A 246 -10.52 7.84 5.87
C LEU A 246 -10.22 8.91 4.80
N ALA A 247 -9.23 8.66 3.94
CA ALA A 247 -8.94 9.55 2.81
C ALA A 247 -10.09 9.58 1.79
N THR A 248 -10.74 8.45 1.54
CA THR A 248 -11.93 8.38 0.67
C THR A 248 -13.06 9.22 1.24
N GLU A 249 -13.29 9.16 2.54
CA GLU A 249 -14.35 9.89 3.24
C GLU A 249 -14.09 11.40 3.36
N ARG A 250 -12.80 11.83 3.54
CA ARG A 250 -12.48 13.16 4.07
C ARG A 250 -11.53 13.99 3.21
N TYR A 251 -10.76 13.38 2.32
CA TYR A 251 -9.72 14.08 1.56
C TYR A 251 -10.14 14.36 0.12
N ASN A 252 -10.12 15.64 -0.32
CA ASN A 252 -10.56 16.06 -1.65
C ASN A 252 -9.57 17.01 -2.33
N LYS A 253 -8.28 16.97 -1.96
CA LYS A 253 -7.24 17.87 -2.50
C LYS A 253 -6.39 17.17 -3.56
N PRO A 254 -5.71 17.93 -4.46
CA PRO A 254 -4.89 17.36 -5.54
C PRO A 254 -3.51 16.88 -5.09
N GLU A 255 -3.04 17.29 -3.91
CA GLU A 255 -1.73 16.91 -3.42
C GLU A 255 -1.71 15.44 -3.00
N PRO A 256 -0.61 14.70 -3.25
CA PRO A 256 -0.45 13.34 -2.77
C PRO A 256 -0.35 13.30 -1.23
N VAL A 257 -0.71 12.18 -0.63
CA VAL A 257 -0.60 11.96 0.81
C VAL A 257 0.04 10.62 1.13
N ASN A 258 1.06 10.66 1.98
CA ASN A 258 1.74 9.49 2.50
C ASN A 258 0.86 8.71 3.49
N LEU A 259 0.84 7.38 3.37
CA LEU A 259 0.24 6.46 4.33
C LEU A 259 1.32 5.56 4.91
N GLY A 260 1.71 5.80 6.14
CA GLY A 260 2.77 5.08 6.83
C GLY A 260 2.49 4.95 8.33
N SER A 261 3.41 4.25 9.01
CA SER A 261 3.40 4.10 10.48
C SER A 261 4.30 5.13 11.16
N GLY A 262 5.28 5.69 10.44
CA GLY A 262 6.34 6.53 10.99
C GLY A 262 7.38 5.74 11.82
N PHE A 263 7.34 4.40 11.77
CA PHE A 263 8.25 3.50 12.48
C PHE A 263 9.21 2.83 11.51
N GLU A 264 10.52 2.98 11.75
CA GLU A 264 11.60 2.45 10.91
C GLU A 264 12.39 1.37 11.67
N ILE A 265 12.66 0.23 11.01
CA ILE A 265 13.40 -0.90 11.55
C ILE A 265 14.44 -1.38 10.53
N SER A 266 15.63 -1.82 11.00
CA SER A 266 16.62 -2.45 10.13
C SER A 266 16.18 -3.85 9.71
N ILE A 267 16.65 -4.31 8.54
CA ILE A 267 16.35 -5.68 8.08
C ILE A 267 16.94 -6.71 9.02
N LYS A 268 18.07 -6.39 9.69
CA LYS A 268 18.65 -7.25 10.71
C LYS A 268 17.73 -7.42 11.91
N GLU A 269 17.30 -6.32 12.54
CA GLU A 269 16.36 -6.34 13.67
C GLU A 269 15.04 -7.01 13.30
N LEU A 270 14.54 -6.77 12.09
CA LEU A 270 13.34 -7.44 11.56
C LEU A 270 13.53 -8.95 11.49
N ALA A 271 14.66 -9.43 10.95
CA ALA A 271 14.94 -10.85 10.81
C ALA A 271 15.07 -11.52 12.19
N GLU A 272 15.77 -10.89 13.13
CA GLU A 272 15.90 -11.35 14.51
C GLU A 272 14.56 -11.41 15.23
N LEU A 273 13.70 -10.39 15.07
CA LEU A 273 12.36 -10.36 15.65
C LEU A 273 11.45 -11.46 15.06
N ILE A 274 11.50 -11.69 13.74
CA ILE A 274 10.74 -12.77 13.12
C ILE A 274 11.23 -14.13 13.57
N ALA A 275 12.56 -14.34 13.70
CA ALA A 275 13.13 -15.58 14.22
C ALA A 275 12.63 -15.88 15.63
N GLU A 276 12.66 -14.88 16.51
CA GLU A 276 12.13 -14.98 17.87
C GLU A 276 10.63 -15.38 17.86
N LEU A 277 9.79 -14.69 17.07
CA LEU A 277 8.35 -14.90 17.03
C LEU A 277 7.96 -16.27 16.41
N VAL A 278 8.72 -16.74 15.43
CA VAL A 278 8.58 -18.08 14.84
C VAL A 278 9.11 -19.18 15.75
N GLY A 279 10.03 -18.82 16.66
CA GLY A 279 10.78 -19.77 17.50
C GLY A 279 11.81 -20.54 16.67
N PHE A 280 12.52 -19.87 15.79
CA PHE A 280 13.69 -20.38 15.07
C PHE A 280 14.96 -20.01 15.86
N ASP A 281 15.70 -20.99 16.29
CA ASP A 281 16.90 -20.87 17.13
C ASP A 281 18.22 -21.03 16.35
N GLY A 282 18.14 -21.08 15.02
CA GLY A 282 19.31 -21.20 14.15
C GLY A 282 20.01 -19.87 13.85
N GLU A 283 21.11 -19.95 13.13
CA GLU A 283 21.92 -18.79 12.72
C GLU A 283 21.30 -18.07 11.50
N ILE A 284 21.28 -16.73 11.52
CA ILE A 284 20.93 -15.89 10.37
C ILE A 284 22.23 -15.48 9.66
N LYS A 285 22.46 -16.02 8.46
CA LYS A 285 23.61 -15.69 7.62
C LYS A 285 23.22 -14.66 6.56
N TRP A 286 24.14 -13.73 6.30
CA TRP A 286 23.91 -12.63 5.34
C TRP A 286 24.66 -12.89 4.04
N ASP A 287 23.94 -12.95 2.93
CA ASP A 287 24.52 -13.00 1.58
C ASP A 287 24.77 -11.56 1.07
N THR A 288 25.94 -11.03 1.40
CA THR A 288 26.34 -9.67 1.02
C THR A 288 26.66 -9.50 -0.48
N THR A 289 26.59 -10.57 -1.28
CA THR A 289 26.70 -10.48 -2.75
C THR A 289 25.38 -9.97 -3.38
N LYS A 290 24.30 -9.96 -2.61
CA LYS A 290 22.99 -9.46 -3.04
C LYS A 290 22.78 -8.02 -2.61
N PRO A 291 22.02 -7.22 -3.39
CA PRO A 291 21.82 -5.81 -3.10
C PRO A 291 20.95 -5.60 -1.85
N ASP A 292 21.27 -4.56 -1.06
CA ASP A 292 20.42 -4.06 0.03
C ASP A 292 19.23 -3.22 -0.48
N GLY A 293 19.30 -2.75 -1.73
CA GLY A 293 18.38 -1.76 -2.27
C GLY A 293 18.64 -0.36 -1.70
N GLN A 294 17.61 0.46 -1.59
CA GLN A 294 17.73 1.82 -1.02
C GLN A 294 18.09 1.74 0.47
N PRO A 295 19.08 2.52 0.97
CA PRO A 295 19.58 2.41 2.35
C PRO A 295 18.50 2.64 3.41
N ARG A 296 17.66 3.69 3.25
CA ARG A 296 16.61 4.04 4.19
C ARG A 296 15.30 4.35 3.46
N ARG A 297 14.18 3.95 4.05
CA ARG A 297 12.82 4.30 3.61
C ARG A 297 11.91 4.50 4.82
N CYS A 298 11.52 5.74 5.05
CA CYS A 298 10.55 6.12 6.06
C CYS A 298 9.78 7.35 5.57
N LEU A 299 8.46 7.37 5.75
CA LEU A 299 7.57 8.45 5.30
C LEU A 299 7.37 9.50 6.40
N ASP A 300 7.22 10.75 6.03
CA ASP A 300 6.56 11.74 6.87
C ASP A 300 5.06 11.48 6.82
N VAL A 301 4.47 11.16 7.97
CA VAL A 301 3.05 10.79 8.11
C VAL A 301 2.18 11.91 8.65
N SER A 302 2.74 13.09 8.86
CA SER A 302 2.08 14.23 9.51
C SER A 302 0.88 14.76 8.71
N LYS A 303 0.98 14.71 7.36
CA LYS A 303 -0.07 15.19 6.46
C LYS A 303 -1.34 14.36 6.54
N ALA A 304 -1.23 13.03 6.57
CA ALA A 304 -2.38 12.14 6.70
C ALA A 304 -3.17 12.39 8.00
N TRP A 305 -2.46 12.61 9.11
CA TRP A 305 -3.08 13.00 10.36
C TRP A 305 -3.79 14.35 10.25
N LYS A 306 -3.10 15.37 9.73
CA LYS A 306 -3.64 16.73 9.62
C LYS A 306 -4.88 16.80 8.73
N GLU A 307 -4.83 16.12 7.57
CA GLU A 307 -5.85 16.27 6.52
C GLU A 307 -7.10 15.42 6.77
N PHE A 308 -6.97 14.22 7.31
CA PHE A 308 -8.10 13.30 7.49
C PHE A 308 -8.03 12.42 8.75
N GLY A 309 -7.14 12.73 9.69
CA GLY A 309 -7.08 12.07 11.00
C GLY A 309 -6.50 10.65 10.99
N PHE A 310 -5.75 10.28 9.96
CA PHE A 310 -5.13 8.96 9.92
C PHE A 310 -3.86 8.89 10.76
N LYS A 311 -3.79 7.87 11.61
CA LYS A 311 -2.59 7.44 12.34
C LYS A 311 -2.63 5.93 12.47
N ALA A 312 -1.52 5.25 12.13
CA ALA A 312 -1.37 3.82 12.37
C ALA A 312 -1.53 3.50 13.87
N LYS A 313 -2.26 2.44 14.18
CA LYS A 313 -2.61 2.06 15.56
C LYS A 313 -2.01 0.73 15.98
N THR A 314 -1.69 -0.13 15.00
CA THR A 314 -1.21 -1.48 15.28
C THR A 314 0.26 -1.43 15.68
N ASP A 315 0.58 -1.95 16.87
CA ASP A 315 1.95 -2.18 17.29
C ASP A 315 2.64 -3.15 16.32
N PHE A 316 3.89 -2.87 15.94
CA PHE A 316 4.60 -3.63 14.91
C PHE A 316 4.78 -5.10 15.30
N ARG A 317 5.17 -5.36 16.56
CA ARG A 317 5.35 -6.73 17.07
C ARG A 317 4.02 -7.50 17.08
N GLU A 318 2.93 -6.86 17.48
CA GLU A 318 1.59 -7.47 17.49
C GLU A 318 1.09 -7.74 16.06
N GLY A 319 1.34 -6.83 15.12
CA GLY A 319 1.03 -7.04 13.71
C GLY A 319 1.81 -8.23 13.11
N LEU A 320 3.09 -8.38 13.47
CA LEU A 320 3.90 -9.54 13.05
C LEU A 320 3.36 -10.85 13.65
N LYS A 321 2.99 -10.88 14.93
CA LYS A 321 2.38 -12.07 15.56
C LYS A 321 1.13 -12.51 14.81
N LYS A 322 0.19 -11.60 14.54
CA LYS A 322 -1.04 -11.89 13.78
C LYS A 322 -0.73 -12.42 12.37
N THR A 323 0.30 -11.88 11.72
CA THR A 323 0.73 -12.33 10.39
C THR A 323 1.30 -13.74 10.43
N ILE A 324 2.12 -14.04 11.44
CA ILE A 324 2.73 -15.34 11.66
C ILE A 324 1.67 -16.39 12.02
N GLU A 325 0.74 -16.08 12.92
CA GLU A 325 -0.36 -16.95 13.31
C GLU A 325 -1.23 -17.31 12.09
N TRP A 326 -1.62 -16.29 11.30
CA TRP A 326 -2.36 -16.52 10.08
C TRP A 326 -1.60 -17.43 9.10
N TYR A 327 -0.28 -17.23 8.92
CA TYR A 327 0.53 -18.07 8.05
C TYR A 327 0.57 -19.52 8.53
N LYS A 328 0.70 -19.75 9.85
CA LYS A 328 0.65 -21.10 10.46
C LYS A 328 -0.68 -21.79 10.15
N GLU A 329 -1.79 -21.12 10.41
CA GLU A 329 -3.13 -21.65 10.14
C GLU A 329 -3.32 -21.99 8.66
N TRP A 330 -2.94 -21.04 7.78
CA TRP A 330 -3.05 -21.23 6.33
C TRP A 330 -2.21 -22.40 5.81
N LYS A 331 -1.05 -22.66 6.41
CA LYS A 331 -0.18 -23.80 6.08
C LYS A 331 -0.56 -25.09 6.81
N GLY A 332 -1.47 -25.06 7.78
CA GLY A 332 -1.78 -26.20 8.63
C GLY A 332 -0.62 -26.64 9.54
N ILE A 333 0.26 -25.71 9.90
CA ILE A 333 1.38 -25.93 10.82
C ILE A 333 0.81 -25.89 12.25
N LYS A 334 1.01 -26.96 13.02
CA LYS A 334 0.58 -27.09 14.41
C LYS A 334 1.59 -26.45 15.37
#